data_d41a46c640432e7305fc0a0aa77521be
#
_entry.id   d41a46c640432e7305fc0a0aa77521be
#
_cell.length_a   1.000
_cell.length_b   1.000
_cell.length_c   1.000
_cell.angle_alpha   90.00
_cell.angle_beta   90.00
_cell.angle_gamma   90.00
#
_symmetry.space_group_name_H-M   'P 1'
#
loop_
_entity.id
_entity.type
_entity.pdbx_description
1 polymer ?
#
loop_
_entity_poly.entity_id
_entity_poly.type
_entity_poly.pdbx_seq_one_letter_code
_entity_poly.pdbx_strand_id
1 'polypeptide(L)'
;MSPEAHHAPAARVTEKGDLVRLEFELWTELGGKAELLDTTVEELAQKENAKTEGRTWGPRPHEVGGEYFPAGIENSLIGVAVGDEVNREYAPTDAFGERDPNLIELFSMHQVERLPEMRREDARLDIGTQLTIEGRRGRVVSLTAARVRVDFNPPFAGRKVRGKFKVVERITEPAEQALAVIELQYGRSSEFHVEVHEKTLTVKVPDRTKFDIAWMAAKPRVIDRLRTYLHPHTIRVVEEYVTPVPEKKEAAEAAKPSEPAQPSENAKPSDAPATEAEPAPKTPEPPAKAKGSKTGHPAA
;
A
#
# COMPACT_ATOMS: atom_id res chain seq x y z
N MET A 1 27.04 -52.17 19.53
CA MET A 1 27.15 -50.79 19.01
C MET A 1 25.77 -50.36 18.59
N SER A 2 25.07 -49.67 19.47
CA SER A 2 23.74 -49.09 19.14
C SER A 2 23.93 -47.83 18.33
N PRO A 3 23.13 -47.57 17.28
CA PRO A 3 23.19 -46.31 16.57
C PRO A 3 22.62 -45.18 17.44
N GLU A 4 23.46 -44.19 17.67
CA GLU A 4 23.02 -42.92 18.28
C GLU A 4 21.88 -42.34 17.42
N ALA A 5 20.71 -42.24 18.04
CA ALA A 5 19.60 -41.49 17.47
C ALA A 5 20.04 -40.03 17.37
N HIS A 6 20.25 -39.55 16.15
CA HIS A 6 20.32 -38.11 15.89
C HIS A 6 19.00 -37.48 16.33
N HIS A 7 19.02 -36.88 17.49
CA HIS A 7 17.95 -36.03 17.98
C HIS A 7 17.93 -34.80 17.06
N ALA A 8 17.02 -34.79 16.09
CA ALA A 8 16.74 -33.58 15.36
C ALA A 8 16.40 -32.47 16.36
N PRO A 9 16.98 -31.25 16.24
CA PRO A 9 16.64 -30.17 17.15
C PRO A 9 15.14 -29.98 17.13
N ALA A 10 14.53 -29.95 18.34
CA ALA A 10 13.09 -29.75 18.47
C ALA A 10 12.68 -28.53 17.64
N ALA A 11 11.73 -28.73 16.71
CA ALA A 11 11.25 -27.66 15.86
C ALA A 11 10.82 -26.49 16.75
N ARG A 12 11.51 -25.35 16.60
CA ARG A 12 11.17 -24.17 17.38
C ARG A 12 9.79 -23.70 16.99
N VAL A 13 8.88 -23.70 17.97
CA VAL A 13 7.53 -23.20 17.82
C VAL A 13 7.50 -21.67 17.93
N THR A 14 6.52 -21.06 17.31
CA THR A 14 6.29 -19.63 17.36
C THR A 14 5.79 -19.20 18.73
N GLU A 15 6.28 -18.05 19.22
CA GLU A 15 5.85 -17.41 20.44
C GLU A 15 5.23 -16.04 20.12
N LYS A 16 4.44 -15.52 21.06
CA LYS A 16 3.88 -14.18 20.89
C LYS A 16 5.00 -13.13 20.82
N GLY A 17 4.93 -12.29 19.80
CA GLY A 17 5.94 -11.27 19.51
C GLY A 17 7.03 -11.73 18.54
N ASP A 18 7.04 -12.99 18.12
CA ASP A 18 7.97 -13.43 17.09
C ASP A 18 7.65 -12.78 15.75
N LEU A 19 8.71 -12.41 15.03
CA LEU A 19 8.60 -12.05 13.62
C LEU A 19 8.83 -13.28 12.76
N VAL A 20 7.84 -13.59 11.91
CA VAL A 20 7.87 -14.75 11.01
C VAL A 20 7.57 -14.33 9.59
N ARG A 21 7.96 -15.16 8.62
CA ARG A 21 7.41 -15.10 7.27
C ARG A 21 6.22 -16.04 7.19
N LEU A 22 5.05 -15.48 6.93
CA LEU A 22 3.78 -16.17 6.89
C LEU A 22 3.22 -16.22 5.47
N GLU A 23 2.93 -17.42 4.99
CA GLU A 23 2.09 -17.64 3.81
C GLU A 23 0.68 -17.98 4.27
N PHE A 24 -0.34 -17.36 3.65
CA PHE A 24 -1.70 -17.59 4.07
C PHE A 24 -2.74 -17.40 2.96
N GLU A 25 -3.88 -18.04 3.21
CA GLU A 25 -5.13 -17.88 2.48
C GLU A 25 -6.24 -17.67 3.51
N LEU A 26 -7.02 -16.61 3.33
CA LEU A 26 -8.11 -16.26 4.22
C LEU A 26 -9.40 -16.16 3.43
N TRP A 27 -10.38 -16.96 3.80
CA TRP A 27 -11.67 -17.07 3.14
C TRP A 27 -12.80 -16.73 4.10
N THR A 28 -13.87 -16.16 3.57
CA THR A 28 -15.14 -16.00 4.31
C THR A 28 -16.27 -16.69 3.57
N GLU A 29 -17.29 -17.09 4.32
CA GLU A 29 -18.47 -17.71 3.78
C GLU A 29 -19.70 -16.86 4.07
N LEU A 30 -20.49 -16.58 3.02
CA LEU A 30 -21.77 -15.92 3.12
C LEU A 30 -22.80 -16.68 2.27
N GLY A 31 -23.84 -17.20 2.93
CA GLY A 31 -24.93 -17.91 2.23
C GLY A 31 -24.48 -19.14 1.44
N GLY A 32 -23.45 -19.84 1.92
CA GLY A 32 -22.89 -21.03 1.27
C GLY A 32 -21.90 -20.73 0.14
N LYS A 33 -21.60 -19.47 -0.11
CA LYS A 33 -20.59 -19.07 -1.09
C LYS A 33 -19.32 -18.61 -0.38
N ALA A 34 -18.20 -19.25 -0.71
CA ALA A 34 -16.87 -18.83 -0.24
C ALA A 34 -16.38 -17.62 -1.06
N GLU A 35 -15.79 -16.65 -0.38
CA GLU A 35 -15.20 -15.44 -0.94
C GLU A 35 -13.79 -15.30 -0.37
N LEU A 36 -12.78 -15.12 -1.25
CA LEU A 36 -11.40 -14.88 -0.83
C LEU A 36 -11.28 -13.48 -0.22
N LEU A 37 -10.86 -13.41 1.05
CA LEU A 37 -10.63 -12.14 1.75
C LEU A 37 -9.25 -11.59 1.49
N ASP A 38 -8.24 -12.42 1.71
CA ASP A 38 -6.84 -12.06 1.50
C ASP A 38 -5.98 -13.30 1.30
N THR A 39 -4.86 -13.15 0.60
CA THR A 39 -3.88 -14.22 0.38
C THR A 39 -2.51 -13.65 0.06
N THR A 40 -1.48 -14.42 0.34
CA THR A 40 -0.10 -14.19 -0.10
C THR A 40 0.23 -14.93 -1.39
N VAL A 41 -0.65 -15.80 -1.89
CA VAL A 41 -0.44 -16.64 -3.07
C VAL A 41 -0.99 -15.94 -4.32
N GLU A 42 -0.12 -15.55 -5.24
CA GLU A 42 -0.47 -14.77 -6.44
C GLU A 42 -1.44 -15.51 -7.35
N GLU A 43 -1.18 -16.79 -7.63
CA GLU A 43 -2.02 -17.62 -8.51
C GLU A 43 -3.46 -17.70 -8.00
N LEU A 44 -3.62 -17.81 -6.68
CA LEU A 44 -4.93 -17.86 -6.05
C LEU A 44 -5.65 -16.51 -6.18
N ALA A 45 -4.96 -15.41 -5.96
CA ALA A 45 -5.54 -14.08 -6.11
C ALA A 45 -5.99 -13.80 -7.55
N GLN A 46 -5.19 -14.21 -8.54
CA GLN A 46 -5.55 -14.10 -9.96
C GLN A 46 -6.79 -14.94 -10.30
N LYS A 47 -6.83 -16.18 -9.83
CA LYS A 47 -7.95 -17.11 -10.05
C LYS A 47 -9.27 -16.57 -9.49
N GLU A 48 -9.24 -15.96 -8.32
CA GLU A 48 -10.40 -15.40 -7.63
C GLU A 48 -10.68 -13.94 -8.02
N ASN A 49 -9.98 -13.39 -9.04
CA ASN A 49 -10.11 -12.00 -9.49
C ASN A 49 -9.94 -10.97 -8.35
N ALA A 50 -9.10 -11.27 -7.37
CA ALA A 50 -8.77 -10.34 -6.31
C ALA A 50 -7.89 -9.19 -6.86
N LYS A 51 -7.94 -8.02 -6.22
CA LYS A 51 -7.09 -6.89 -6.63
C LYS A 51 -5.61 -7.24 -6.45
N THR A 52 -4.88 -7.25 -7.55
CA THR A 52 -3.45 -7.63 -7.58
C THR A 52 -2.50 -6.43 -7.69
N GLU A 53 -3.02 -5.27 -8.10
CA GLU A 53 -2.20 -4.08 -8.34
C GLU A 53 -1.49 -3.57 -7.09
N GLY A 54 -0.18 -3.38 -7.19
CA GLY A 54 0.64 -2.83 -6.11
C GLY A 54 0.90 -3.75 -4.93
N ARG A 55 0.54 -5.04 -5.03
CA ARG A 55 0.78 -6.04 -3.98
C ARG A 55 2.11 -6.76 -4.20
N THR A 56 2.80 -7.05 -3.09
CA THR A 56 3.94 -7.97 -3.07
C THR A 56 3.41 -9.37 -2.78
N TRP A 57 3.88 -10.37 -3.54
CA TRP A 57 3.47 -11.77 -3.43
C TRP A 57 4.52 -12.61 -2.70
N GLY A 58 4.10 -13.75 -2.20
CA GLY A 58 4.93 -14.65 -1.41
C GLY A 58 4.81 -14.42 0.09
N PRO A 59 5.57 -15.18 0.90
CA PRO A 59 5.51 -15.11 2.36
C PRO A 59 5.78 -13.69 2.86
N ARG A 60 4.85 -13.15 3.66
CA ARG A 60 4.94 -11.80 4.23
C ARG A 60 5.46 -11.84 5.65
N PRO A 61 6.21 -10.81 6.09
CA PRO A 61 6.49 -10.66 7.49
C PRO A 61 5.20 -10.51 8.29
N HIS A 62 5.16 -11.17 9.44
CA HIS A 62 4.04 -11.16 10.36
C HIS A 62 4.54 -11.21 11.79
N GLU A 63 3.91 -10.44 12.68
CA GLU A 63 4.13 -10.48 14.12
C GLU A 63 3.11 -11.44 14.75
N VAL A 64 3.58 -12.54 15.30
CA VAL A 64 2.72 -13.55 15.94
C VAL A 64 2.01 -12.97 17.16
N GLY A 65 0.67 -13.06 17.19
CA GLY A 65 -0.14 -12.47 18.25
C GLY A 65 -0.20 -10.94 18.21
N GLY A 66 0.06 -10.36 17.02
CA GLY A 66 -0.12 -8.95 16.72
C GLY A 66 -1.60 -8.57 16.53
N GLU A 67 -1.84 -7.50 15.77
CA GLU A 67 -3.17 -6.95 15.52
C GLU A 67 -3.54 -6.97 14.02
N TYR A 68 -2.83 -7.75 13.22
CA TYR A 68 -3.09 -7.81 11.78
C TYR A 68 -4.37 -8.62 11.48
N PHE A 69 -4.51 -9.78 12.13
CA PHE A 69 -5.72 -10.59 12.07
C PHE A 69 -6.55 -10.43 13.36
N PRO A 70 -7.84 -10.80 13.34
CA PRO A 70 -8.63 -10.95 14.56
C PRO A 70 -7.95 -11.85 15.58
N ALA A 71 -8.19 -11.59 16.87
CA ALA A 71 -7.49 -12.25 17.97
C ALA A 71 -7.59 -13.79 17.95
N GLY A 72 -8.73 -14.35 17.53
CA GLY A 72 -8.86 -15.81 17.43
C GLY A 72 -7.94 -16.42 16.38
N ILE A 73 -7.71 -15.71 15.28
CA ILE A 73 -6.78 -16.12 14.21
C ILE A 73 -5.34 -15.97 14.72
N GLU A 74 -4.99 -14.81 15.31
CA GLU A 74 -3.65 -14.55 15.86
C GLU A 74 -3.25 -15.59 16.90
N ASN A 75 -4.16 -15.94 17.81
CA ASN A 75 -3.92 -16.97 18.83
C ASN A 75 -3.64 -18.34 18.23
N SER A 76 -4.18 -18.65 17.06
CA SER A 76 -3.95 -19.94 16.40
C SER A 76 -2.56 -20.09 15.79
N LEU A 77 -1.83 -18.98 15.63
CA LEU A 77 -0.46 -18.96 15.13
C LEU A 77 0.59 -19.15 16.24
N ILE A 78 0.18 -19.06 17.51
CA ILE A 78 1.06 -19.29 18.65
C ILE A 78 1.27 -20.80 18.86
N GLY A 79 2.51 -21.22 19.03
CA GLY A 79 2.86 -22.63 19.22
C GLY A 79 2.97 -23.45 17.95
N VAL A 80 2.91 -22.81 16.77
CA VAL A 80 3.07 -23.48 15.48
C VAL A 80 4.56 -23.65 15.15
N ALA A 81 4.96 -24.83 14.72
CA ALA A 81 6.35 -25.04 14.32
C ALA A 81 6.64 -24.43 12.93
N VAL A 82 7.88 -24.00 12.72
CA VAL A 82 8.32 -23.53 11.41
C VAL A 82 8.22 -24.67 10.39
N GLY A 83 7.57 -24.39 9.26
CA GLY A 83 7.28 -25.37 8.20
C GLY A 83 5.88 -25.98 8.31
N ASP A 84 5.24 -25.91 9.48
CA ASP A 84 3.90 -26.45 9.70
C ASP A 84 2.81 -25.56 9.10
N GLU A 85 1.71 -26.21 8.76
CA GLU A 85 0.51 -25.58 8.22
C GLU A 85 -0.65 -25.69 9.22
N VAL A 86 -1.31 -24.59 9.47
CA VAL A 86 -2.55 -24.49 10.26
C VAL A 86 -3.71 -24.27 9.30
N ASN A 87 -4.69 -25.16 9.33
CA ASN A 87 -5.94 -25.02 8.58
C ASN A 87 -7.11 -25.06 9.58
N ARG A 88 -7.82 -23.94 9.74
CA ARG A 88 -8.88 -23.80 10.74
C ARG A 88 -10.07 -23.01 10.23
N GLU A 89 -11.23 -23.34 10.78
CA GLU A 89 -12.44 -22.52 10.69
C GLU A 89 -12.61 -21.75 12.00
N TYR A 90 -13.00 -20.48 11.87
CA TYR A 90 -13.22 -19.55 12.96
C TYR A 90 -14.68 -19.13 12.97
N ALA A 91 -15.32 -19.23 14.14
CA ALA A 91 -16.63 -18.66 14.34
C ALA A 91 -16.58 -17.11 14.21
N PRO A 92 -17.71 -16.47 13.94
CA PRO A 92 -17.75 -15.00 13.88
C PRO A 92 -17.14 -14.33 15.10
N THR A 93 -17.38 -14.85 16.30
CA THR A 93 -16.84 -14.36 17.58
C THR A 93 -15.33 -14.36 17.65
N ASP A 94 -14.69 -15.33 17.00
CA ASP A 94 -13.22 -15.50 16.97
C ASP A 94 -12.57 -14.77 15.78
N ALA A 95 -13.41 -14.23 14.88
CA ALA A 95 -12.99 -13.53 13.68
C ALA A 95 -13.47 -12.07 13.71
N PHE A 96 -14.44 -11.71 12.87
CA PHE A 96 -14.88 -10.32 12.68
C PHE A 96 -16.07 -9.91 13.58
N GLY A 97 -16.41 -10.71 14.56
CA GLY A 97 -17.52 -10.47 15.47
C GLY A 97 -18.88 -10.91 14.93
N GLU A 98 -19.84 -11.00 15.83
CA GLU A 98 -21.23 -11.28 15.48
C GLU A 98 -21.87 -10.07 14.80
N ARG A 99 -22.87 -10.32 13.97
CA ARG A 99 -23.68 -9.26 13.37
C ARG A 99 -24.76 -8.80 14.32
N ASP A 100 -24.77 -7.52 14.67
CA ASP A 100 -25.79 -6.91 15.51
C ASP A 100 -26.97 -6.42 14.65
N PRO A 101 -28.18 -6.98 14.82
CA PRO A 101 -29.37 -6.51 14.12
C PRO A 101 -29.74 -5.06 14.42
N ASN A 102 -29.36 -4.51 15.59
CA ASN A 102 -29.64 -3.13 15.97
C ASN A 102 -28.78 -2.12 15.17
N LEU A 103 -27.67 -2.57 14.58
CA LEU A 103 -26.87 -1.75 13.68
C LEU A 103 -27.40 -1.75 12.23
N ILE A 104 -28.58 -2.33 12.00
CA ILE A 104 -29.24 -2.30 10.69
C ILE A 104 -30.42 -1.32 10.81
N GLU A 105 -30.21 -0.13 10.29
CA GLU A 105 -31.13 0.97 10.44
C GLU A 105 -31.91 1.28 9.15
N LEU A 106 -33.10 1.85 9.33
CA LEU A 106 -34.02 2.18 8.24
C LEU A 106 -34.07 3.71 8.05
N PHE A 107 -33.76 4.16 6.85
CA PHE A 107 -33.79 5.55 6.44
C PHE A 107 -34.84 5.77 5.36
N SER A 108 -35.40 6.99 5.25
CA SER A 108 -36.20 7.37 4.11
C SER A 108 -35.32 7.61 2.88
N MET A 109 -35.85 7.35 1.69
CA MET A 109 -35.16 7.65 0.43
C MET A 109 -34.69 9.12 0.40
N HIS A 110 -35.56 10.02 0.78
CA HIS A 110 -35.28 11.47 0.82
C HIS A 110 -34.12 11.86 1.76
N GLN A 111 -33.90 11.14 2.89
CA GLN A 111 -32.74 11.38 3.76
C GLN A 111 -31.45 10.94 3.05
N VAL A 112 -31.48 9.80 2.37
CA VAL A 112 -30.31 9.27 1.67
C VAL A 112 -29.95 10.12 0.44
N GLU A 113 -30.91 10.57 -0.36
CA GLU A 113 -30.71 11.45 -1.51
C GLU A 113 -30.04 12.81 -1.13
N ARG A 114 -30.18 13.24 0.11
CA ARG A 114 -29.55 14.48 0.60
C ARG A 114 -28.10 14.33 1.01
N LEU A 115 -27.60 13.10 1.11
CA LEU A 115 -26.21 12.85 1.49
C LEU A 115 -25.24 13.42 0.44
N PRO A 116 -24.07 13.93 0.86
CA PRO A 116 -23.07 14.49 -0.06
C PRO A 116 -22.65 13.51 -1.16
N GLU A 117 -22.55 12.23 -0.83
CA GLU A 117 -22.19 11.16 -1.79
C GLU A 117 -23.22 11.01 -2.90
N MET A 118 -24.51 11.28 -2.61
CA MET A 118 -25.61 11.12 -3.56
C MET A 118 -25.87 12.36 -4.41
N ARG A 119 -25.17 13.48 -4.18
CA ARG A 119 -25.29 14.71 -4.96
C ARG A 119 -24.41 14.75 -6.20
N ARG A 120 -23.59 13.73 -6.43
CA ARG A 120 -22.75 13.61 -7.63
C ARG A 120 -23.62 13.21 -8.82
N GLU A 121 -23.32 13.72 -10.01
CA GLU A 121 -24.08 13.42 -11.23
C GLU A 121 -24.10 11.94 -11.61
N ASP A 122 -23.06 11.21 -11.22
CA ASP A 122 -22.89 9.77 -11.46
C ASP A 122 -23.31 8.89 -10.28
N ALA A 123 -23.85 9.48 -9.20
CA ALA A 123 -24.22 8.74 -8.01
C ALA A 123 -25.42 7.80 -8.29
N ARG A 124 -25.24 6.54 -7.97
CA ARG A 124 -26.29 5.53 -8.02
C ARG A 124 -26.45 4.89 -6.66
N LEU A 125 -27.69 4.73 -6.26
CA LEU A 125 -28.04 4.07 -5.02
C LEU A 125 -28.51 2.64 -5.36
N ASP A 126 -27.63 1.67 -5.06
CA ASP A 126 -27.90 0.26 -5.26
C ASP A 126 -27.63 -0.53 -3.97
N ILE A 127 -28.10 -1.78 -3.91
CA ILE A 127 -27.72 -2.70 -2.85
C ILE A 127 -26.20 -2.89 -2.90
N GLY A 128 -25.54 -2.67 -1.76
CA GLY A 128 -24.08 -2.70 -1.65
C GLY A 128 -23.40 -1.33 -1.68
N THR A 129 -24.12 -0.24 -2.05
CA THR A 129 -23.60 1.12 -1.98
C THR A 129 -23.18 1.46 -0.56
N GLN A 130 -22.00 2.07 -0.40
CA GLN A 130 -21.52 2.58 0.88
C GLN A 130 -21.99 4.01 1.07
N LEU A 131 -22.52 4.30 2.26
CA LEU A 131 -23.04 5.62 2.66
C LEU A 131 -22.42 6.02 4.00
N THR A 132 -22.21 7.33 4.18
CA THR A 132 -21.81 7.90 5.48
C THR A 132 -22.97 8.68 6.05
N ILE A 133 -23.59 8.18 7.10
CA ILE A 133 -24.74 8.80 7.77
C ILE A 133 -24.34 9.12 9.21
N GLU A 134 -24.47 10.37 9.61
CA GLU A 134 -24.10 10.85 10.96
C GLU A 134 -22.66 10.47 11.37
N GLY A 135 -21.73 10.51 10.40
CA GLY A 135 -20.33 10.15 10.62
C GLY A 135 -20.06 8.64 10.69
N ARG A 136 -21.10 7.78 10.61
CA ARG A 136 -20.98 6.33 10.58
C ARG A 136 -21.03 5.83 9.14
N ARG A 137 -20.08 4.98 8.76
CA ARG A 137 -20.07 4.34 7.45
C ARG A 137 -20.89 3.06 7.48
N GLY A 138 -21.88 2.96 6.57
CA GLY A 138 -22.75 1.80 6.44
C GLY A 138 -22.89 1.35 4.99
N ARG A 139 -23.47 0.17 4.79
CA ARG A 139 -23.71 -0.44 3.48
C ARG A 139 -25.20 -0.66 3.27
N VAL A 140 -25.70 -0.30 2.09
CA VAL A 140 -27.09 -0.55 1.72
C VAL A 140 -27.34 -2.06 1.56
N VAL A 141 -28.25 -2.61 2.33
CA VAL A 141 -28.62 -4.05 2.31
C VAL A 141 -30.01 -4.30 1.73
N SER A 142 -30.86 -3.27 1.69
CA SER A 142 -32.18 -3.35 1.05
C SER A 142 -32.61 -1.97 0.58
N LEU A 143 -33.26 -1.92 -0.59
CA LEU A 143 -33.69 -0.71 -1.25
C LEU A 143 -35.12 -0.89 -1.75
N THR A 144 -35.99 0.08 -1.43
CA THR A 144 -37.34 0.22 -1.96
C THR A 144 -37.58 1.64 -2.45
N ALA A 145 -38.65 1.94 -3.14
CA ALA A 145 -38.94 3.29 -3.63
C ALA A 145 -39.03 4.35 -2.52
N ALA A 146 -39.38 3.96 -1.28
CA ALA A 146 -39.58 4.88 -0.15
C ALA A 146 -38.51 4.78 0.94
N ARG A 147 -37.83 3.65 1.07
CA ARG A 147 -36.97 3.34 2.21
C ARG A 147 -35.71 2.59 1.81
N VAL A 148 -34.63 2.91 2.54
CA VAL A 148 -33.31 2.31 2.41
C VAL A 148 -32.92 1.70 3.75
N ARG A 149 -32.54 0.42 3.77
CA ARG A 149 -31.98 -0.23 4.95
C ARG A 149 -30.47 -0.24 4.84
N VAL A 150 -29.79 0.32 5.83
CA VAL A 150 -28.34 0.46 5.87
C VAL A 150 -27.79 -0.35 7.04
N ASP A 151 -26.78 -1.14 6.78
CA ASP A 151 -26.08 -1.98 7.75
C ASP A 151 -24.77 -1.27 8.15
N PHE A 152 -24.64 -0.92 9.43
CA PHE A 152 -23.47 -0.29 10.03
C PHE A 152 -22.56 -1.28 10.76
N ASN A 153 -22.84 -2.58 10.66
CA ASN A 153 -21.95 -3.58 11.21
C ASN A 153 -20.55 -3.48 10.59
N PRO A 154 -19.50 -3.87 11.32
CA PRO A 154 -18.16 -4.02 10.74
C PRO A 154 -18.17 -4.91 9.50
N PRO A 155 -17.29 -4.68 8.54
CA PRO A 155 -17.14 -5.59 7.41
C PRO A 155 -16.91 -7.02 7.89
N PHE A 156 -17.60 -7.97 7.23
CA PHE A 156 -17.51 -9.40 7.51
C PHE A 156 -18.10 -9.87 8.85
N ALA A 157 -18.72 -9.00 9.67
CA ALA A 157 -19.41 -9.39 10.88
C ALA A 157 -20.50 -10.46 10.60
N GLY A 158 -20.58 -11.48 11.46
CA GLY A 158 -21.51 -12.62 11.33
C GLY A 158 -21.10 -13.67 10.32
N ARG A 159 -19.91 -13.53 9.67
CA ARG A 159 -19.41 -14.51 8.71
C ARG A 159 -18.44 -15.48 9.37
N LYS A 160 -18.52 -16.74 8.99
CA LYS A 160 -17.46 -17.72 9.30
C LYS A 160 -16.23 -17.41 8.46
N VAL A 161 -15.07 -17.64 9.03
CA VAL A 161 -13.78 -17.45 8.36
C VAL A 161 -13.04 -18.77 8.34
N ARG A 162 -12.47 -19.12 7.20
CA ARG A 162 -11.54 -20.25 7.07
C ARG A 162 -10.17 -19.69 6.72
N GLY A 163 -9.18 -20.02 7.54
CA GLY A 163 -7.79 -19.63 7.36
C GLY A 163 -6.89 -20.83 7.17
N LYS A 164 -5.99 -20.71 6.18
CA LYS A 164 -4.88 -21.61 5.96
C LYS A 164 -3.60 -20.80 6.11
N PHE A 165 -2.74 -21.20 7.04
CA PHE A 165 -1.53 -20.45 7.39
C PHE A 165 -0.35 -21.40 7.42
N LYS A 166 0.78 -20.97 6.86
CA LYS A 166 2.05 -21.69 6.90
C LYS A 166 3.15 -20.76 7.42
N VAL A 167 3.78 -21.13 8.51
CA VAL A 167 4.95 -20.44 9.02
C VAL A 167 6.15 -20.91 8.22
N VAL A 168 6.63 -20.07 7.29
CA VAL A 168 7.74 -20.44 6.38
C VAL A 168 9.08 -20.39 7.10
N GLU A 169 9.29 -19.31 7.86
CA GLU A 169 10.52 -19.12 8.64
C GLU A 169 10.28 -18.17 9.82
N ARG A 170 11.16 -18.25 10.82
CA ARG A 170 11.24 -17.28 11.93
C ARG A 170 12.39 -16.32 11.66
N ILE A 171 12.11 -15.03 11.65
CA ILE A 171 13.10 -13.99 11.35
C ILE A 171 13.89 -13.70 12.64
N THR A 172 15.15 -14.11 12.67
CA THR A 172 16.00 -13.99 13.88
C THR A 172 17.14 -13.00 13.70
N GLU A 173 17.62 -12.81 12.49
CA GLU A 173 18.72 -11.89 12.20
C GLU A 173 18.29 -10.42 12.36
N PRO A 174 19.00 -9.60 13.14
CA PRO A 174 18.58 -8.23 13.45
C PRO A 174 18.38 -7.34 12.23
N ALA A 175 19.18 -7.49 11.18
CA ALA A 175 19.01 -6.72 9.95
C ALA A 175 17.72 -7.14 9.20
N GLU A 176 17.43 -8.44 9.15
CA GLU A 176 16.21 -8.97 8.55
C GLU A 176 14.97 -8.60 9.37
N GLN A 177 15.06 -8.62 10.70
CA GLN A 177 13.98 -8.15 11.57
C GLN A 177 13.67 -6.67 11.31
N ALA A 178 14.68 -5.84 11.11
CA ALA A 178 14.48 -4.43 10.78
C ALA A 178 13.81 -4.26 9.42
N LEU A 179 14.22 -5.02 8.40
CA LEU A 179 13.56 -5.02 7.08
C LEU A 179 12.11 -5.51 7.17
N ALA A 180 11.85 -6.55 7.97
CA ALA A 180 10.50 -7.05 8.21
C ALA A 180 9.60 -6.00 8.88
N VAL A 181 10.11 -5.27 9.87
CA VAL A 181 9.40 -4.16 10.52
C VAL A 181 9.09 -3.03 9.52
N ILE A 182 10.04 -2.68 8.66
CA ILE A 182 9.82 -1.69 7.60
C ILE A 182 8.71 -2.17 6.65
N GLU A 183 8.75 -3.42 6.23
CA GLU A 183 7.75 -4.02 5.35
C GLU A 183 6.35 -4.02 5.98
N LEU A 184 6.24 -4.40 7.27
CA LEU A 184 4.98 -4.39 8.02
C LEU A 184 4.36 -3.00 8.13
N GLN A 185 5.16 -1.95 8.31
CA GLN A 185 4.66 -0.60 8.56
C GLN A 185 4.51 0.26 7.29
N TYR A 186 5.34 0.01 6.29
CA TYR A 186 5.41 0.79 5.05
C TYR A 186 4.91 0.01 3.82
N GLY A 187 4.88 -1.34 3.90
CA GLY A 187 4.38 -2.22 2.82
C GLY A 187 5.45 -2.71 1.86
N ARG A 188 6.69 -2.22 1.95
CA ARG A 188 7.82 -2.65 1.11
C ARG A 188 9.16 -2.38 1.81
N SER A 189 10.13 -3.29 1.59
CA SER A 189 11.47 -3.19 2.20
C SER A 189 12.61 -3.49 1.21
N SER A 190 12.31 -3.94 -0.01
CA SER A 190 13.27 -4.55 -0.94
C SER A 190 14.48 -3.69 -1.31
N GLU A 191 14.39 -2.36 -1.16
CA GLU A 191 15.48 -1.44 -1.51
C GLU A 191 16.12 -0.77 -0.31
N PHE A 192 15.59 -1.06 0.89
CA PHE A 192 16.19 -0.58 2.11
C PHE A 192 17.46 -1.39 2.42
N HIS A 193 18.49 -0.71 2.90
CA HIS A 193 19.68 -1.37 3.42
C HIS A 193 19.77 -1.10 4.92
N VAL A 194 19.99 -2.16 5.67
CA VAL A 194 20.06 -2.10 7.12
C VAL A 194 21.40 -2.66 7.58
N GLU A 195 22.11 -1.87 8.38
CA GLU A 195 23.35 -2.24 9.00
C GLU A 195 23.19 -2.20 10.52
N VAL A 196 23.63 -3.25 11.19
CA VAL A 196 23.58 -3.35 12.63
C VAL A 196 25.00 -3.44 13.17
N HIS A 197 25.44 -2.43 13.92
CA HIS A 197 26.74 -2.39 14.56
C HIS A 197 26.56 -2.20 16.05
N GLU A 198 26.90 -3.21 16.84
CA GLU A 198 26.71 -3.23 18.30
C GLU A 198 25.25 -2.88 18.67
N LYS A 199 25.02 -1.65 19.14
CA LYS A 199 23.72 -1.12 19.55
C LYS A 199 23.24 0.03 18.65
N THR A 200 23.85 0.20 17.49
CA THR A 200 23.46 1.19 16.49
C THR A 200 22.87 0.48 15.29
N LEU A 201 21.64 0.86 14.96
CA LEU A 201 20.93 0.43 13.78
C LEU A 201 20.95 1.57 12.76
N THR A 202 21.50 1.32 11.57
CA THR A 202 21.53 2.28 10.47
C THR A 202 20.61 1.79 9.36
N VAL A 203 19.60 2.58 9.02
CA VAL A 203 18.63 2.32 7.94
C VAL A 203 18.88 3.31 6.82
N LYS A 204 19.35 2.84 5.67
CA LYS A 204 19.52 3.64 4.44
C LYS A 204 18.23 3.62 3.63
N VAL A 205 17.71 4.80 3.37
CA VAL A 205 16.42 4.99 2.65
C VAL A 205 16.68 5.05 1.15
N PRO A 206 15.96 4.28 0.33
CA PRO A 206 16.08 4.31 -1.12
C PRO A 206 15.69 5.67 -1.72
N ASP A 207 16.29 6.04 -2.86
CA ASP A 207 16.06 7.32 -3.52
C ASP A 207 14.58 7.63 -3.77
N ARG A 208 13.84 6.66 -4.30
CA ARG A 208 12.41 6.83 -4.58
C ARG A 208 11.54 6.95 -3.34
N THR A 209 12.05 6.56 -2.17
CA THR A 209 11.30 6.56 -0.91
C THR A 209 11.44 7.87 -0.14
N LYS A 210 12.52 8.64 -0.40
CA LYS A 210 12.83 9.87 0.36
C LYS A 210 11.70 10.90 0.34
N PHE A 211 10.96 10.99 -0.77
CA PHE A 211 9.85 11.92 -0.96
C PHE A 211 8.47 11.25 -0.92
N ASP A 212 8.41 9.97 -0.56
CA ASP A 212 7.15 9.24 -0.47
C ASP A 212 6.39 9.61 0.81
N ILE A 213 5.20 10.18 0.64
CA ILE A 213 4.32 10.58 1.74
C ILE A 213 3.96 9.37 2.63
N ALA A 214 3.79 8.19 2.03
CA ALA A 214 3.50 6.97 2.79
C ALA A 214 4.66 6.57 3.70
N TRP A 215 5.91 6.71 3.24
CA TRP A 215 7.10 6.51 4.07
C TRP A 215 7.18 7.54 5.19
N MET A 216 6.96 8.81 4.90
CA MET A 216 6.98 9.87 5.90
C MET A 216 5.96 9.62 7.01
N ALA A 217 4.77 9.13 6.67
CA ALA A 217 3.72 8.75 7.63
C ALA A 217 4.05 7.45 8.39
N ALA A 218 4.74 6.49 7.78
CA ALA A 218 5.12 5.22 8.39
C ALA A 218 6.36 5.33 9.30
N LYS A 219 7.31 6.21 8.97
CA LYS A 219 8.62 6.36 9.66
C LYS A 219 8.53 6.40 11.20
N PRO A 220 7.62 7.16 11.83
CA PRO A 220 7.53 7.17 13.29
C PRO A 220 7.18 5.79 13.86
N ARG A 221 6.25 5.07 13.23
CA ARG A 221 5.85 3.72 13.65
C ARG A 221 6.96 2.71 13.43
N VAL A 222 7.68 2.82 12.31
CA VAL A 222 8.88 1.99 12.05
C VAL A 222 9.90 2.16 13.16
N ILE A 223 10.24 3.41 13.52
CA ILE A 223 11.22 3.69 14.58
C ILE A 223 10.77 3.13 15.94
N ASP A 224 9.51 3.29 16.29
CA ASP A 224 8.94 2.77 17.52
C ASP A 224 9.02 1.23 17.58
N ARG A 225 8.61 0.56 16.51
CA ARG A 225 8.69 -0.90 16.41
C ARG A 225 10.13 -1.42 16.40
N LEU A 226 11.07 -0.75 15.72
CA LEU A 226 12.48 -1.10 15.75
C LEU A 226 13.07 -1.03 17.17
N ARG A 227 12.64 -0.06 17.99
CA ARG A 227 13.00 0.01 19.40
C ARG A 227 12.48 -1.17 20.20
N THR A 228 11.25 -1.57 19.93
CA THR A 228 10.58 -2.68 20.61
C THR A 228 11.23 -4.02 20.30
N TYR A 229 11.63 -4.27 19.05
CA TYR A 229 12.19 -5.56 18.64
C TYR A 229 13.69 -5.69 18.85
N LEU A 230 14.46 -4.66 18.56
CA LEU A 230 15.91 -4.72 18.48
C LEU A 230 16.60 -4.05 19.66
N HIS A 231 15.87 -3.28 20.48
CA HIS A 231 16.37 -2.53 21.60
C HIS A 231 17.69 -1.76 21.32
N PRO A 232 17.83 -1.07 20.17
CA PRO A 232 19.04 -0.35 19.85
C PRO A 232 19.18 0.88 20.72
N HIS A 233 20.44 1.27 21.04
CA HIS A 233 20.67 2.56 21.69
C HIS A 233 20.49 3.73 20.72
N THR A 234 20.82 3.53 19.46
CA THR A 234 20.72 4.56 18.42
C THR A 234 20.12 3.98 17.15
N ILE A 235 19.14 4.68 16.58
CA ILE A 235 18.63 4.42 15.23
C ILE A 235 19.02 5.59 14.35
N ARG A 236 19.75 5.33 13.28
CA ARG A 236 20.10 6.29 12.23
C ARG A 236 19.27 6.01 11.01
N VAL A 237 18.54 7.00 10.55
CA VAL A 237 17.84 6.95 9.25
C VAL A 237 18.62 7.84 8.29
N VAL A 238 19.24 7.23 7.30
CA VAL A 238 20.17 7.91 6.38
C VAL A 238 19.51 8.09 5.03
N GLU A 239 19.44 9.34 4.58
CA GLU A 239 18.99 9.73 3.27
C GLU A 239 20.20 10.35 2.53
N GLU A 240 20.73 9.63 1.54
CA GLU A 240 21.88 10.08 0.77
C GLU A 240 21.42 10.78 -0.51
N TYR A 241 21.87 12.01 -0.75
CA TYR A 241 21.57 12.76 -1.96
C TYR A 241 22.86 12.88 -2.78
N VAL A 242 22.99 12.02 -3.80
CA VAL A 242 24.16 12.02 -4.66
C VAL A 242 23.94 12.97 -5.82
N THR A 243 24.82 13.97 -5.97
CA THR A 243 24.86 14.81 -7.17
C THR A 243 25.55 14.00 -8.29
N PRO A 244 24.88 13.79 -9.45
CA PRO A 244 25.53 13.10 -10.56
C PRO A 244 26.78 13.90 -10.99
N VAL A 245 27.95 13.30 -10.86
CA VAL A 245 29.17 13.84 -11.46
C VAL A 245 29.01 13.56 -12.95
N PRO A 246 29.04 14.58 -13.84
CA PRO A 246 29.01 14.34 -15.26
C PRO A 246 30.23 13.49 -15.62
N GLU A 247 30.00 12.28 -16.12
CA GLU A 247 31.06 11.46 -16.70
C GLU A 247 31.74 12.29 -17.77
N LYS A 248 32.98 12.68 -17.50
CA LYS A 248 33.88 13.30 -18.47
C LYS A 248 34.03 12.24 -19.57
N LYS A 249 33.34 12.45 -20.69
CA LYS A 249 33.63 11.72 -21.91
C LYS A 249 35.09 12.04 -22.25
N GLU A 250 35.98 11.22 -21.78
CA GLU A 250 37.40 11.27 -22.13
C GLU A 250 37.51 10.85 -23.59
N ALA A 251 37.70 11.88 -24.39
CA ALA A 251 38.35 11.88 -25.69
C ALA A 251 38.72 10.51 -26.31
N ALA A 252 37.83 10.01 -27.12
CA ALA A 252 38.19 9.12 -28.23
C ALA A 252 38.16 9.95 -29.52
N GLU A 253 38.97 11.00 -29.56
CA GLU A 253 39.26 11.74 -30.80
C GLU A 253 40.75 12.11 -30.84
N ALA A 254 41.57 11.07 -31.01
CA ALA A 254 42.96 11.22 -31.42
C ALA A 254 43.38 9.94 -32.13
N ALA A 255 43.05 9.80 -33.40
CA ALA A 255 43.87 9.11 -34.42
C ALA A 255 43.08 9.00 -35.74
N LYS A 256 43.06 10.01 -36.52
CA LYS A 256 43.06 9.88 -38.00
C LYS A 256 44.21 10.68 -38.56
N PRO A 257 45.05 10.07 -39.40
CA PRO A 257 46.19 10.75 -40.01
C PRO A 257 45.70 11.74 -41.07
N SER A 258 46.35 12.88 -41.07
CA SER A 258 46.25 13.91 -42.09
C SER A 258 46.76 13.41 -43.44
N GLU A 259 45.97 13.49 -44.46
CA GLU A 259 46.38 13.40 -45.86
C GLU A 259 46.26 14.77 -46.51
N PRO A 260 47.22 15.16 -47.43
CA PRO A 260 47.51 16.54 -47.71
C PRO A 260 46.62 17.17 -48.76
N ALA A 261 46.55 18.49 -48.67
CA ALA A 261 45.88 19.42 -49.58
C ALA A 261 46.34 19.35 -50.99
N GLN A 262 45.43 19.49 -51.96
CA GLN A 262 45.66 20.07 -53.25
C GLN A 262 44.57 21.11 -53.58
N PRO A 263 45.00 22.26 -54.26
CA PRO A 263 44.14 23.43 -54.47
C PRO A 263 43.54 23.45 -55.87
N SER A 264 42.34 24.01 -56.03
CA SER A 264 41.87 24.72 -57.26
C SER A 264 40.56 25.41 -56.90
N GLU A 265 40.55 26.69 -56.84
CA GLU A 265 40.29 27.67 -57.90
C GLU A 265 38.89 27.57 -58.52
N ASN A 266 38.01 28.44 -58.21
CA ASN A 266 37.39 29.43 -59.11
C ASN A 266 36.02 29.94 -58.51
N ALA A 267 36.03 31.18 -58.16
CA ALA A 267 35.33 32.35 -58.70
C ALA A 267 33.78 32.34 -58.78
N LYS A 268 33.27 33.16 -57.89
CA LYS A 268 32.30 34.27 -58.05
C LYS A 268 30.88 34.07 -58.71
N PRO A 269 30.05 35.11 -58.56
CA PRO A 269 29.06 35.35 -57.51
C PRO A 269 27.65 35.57 -58.12
N SER A 270 26.64 35.70 -57.29
CA SER A 270 25.34 36.34 -57.59
C SER A 270 24.25 35.71 -56.75
N ASP A 271 23.40 36.26 -56.10
CA ASP A 271 22.66 37.46 -55.92
C ASP A 271 21.69 37.19 -54.75
N ALA A 272 21.50 38.17 -53.94
CA ALA A 272 20.37 38.19 -53.00
C ALA A 272 19.12 38.58 -53.80
N PRO A 273 17.87 38.37 -53.30
CA PRO A 273 17.35 39.28 -52.29
C PRO A 273 16.38 38.62 -51.24
N ALA A 274 16.39 39.23 -50.15
CA ALA A 274 15.40 39.73 -49.18
C ALA A 274 13.96 39.22 -49.21
N THR A 275 13.42 39.28 -47.95
CA THR A 275 12.01 39.33 -47.58
C THR A 275 11.53 37.96 -47.04
N GLU A 276 11.00 37.80 -45.84
CA GLU A 276 10.03 38.60 -45.11
C GLU A 276 9.88 38.01 -43.68
N ALA A 277 9.76 38.90 -42.73
CA ALA A 277 9.46 38.59 -41.36
C ALA A 277 7.96 38.37 -41.18
N GLU A 278 7.57 37.39 -40.41
CA GLU A 278 6.20 37.37 -39.84
C GLU A 278 6.16 36.79 -38.44
N PRO A 279 5.12 37.14 -37.64
CA PRO A 279 5.32 37.55 -36.26
C PRO A 279 4.85 36.53 -35.22
N ALA A 280 5.24 36.79 -33.99
CA ALA A 280 4.88 36.05 -32.77
C ALA A 280 3.37 36.02 -32.49
N PRO A 281 2.82 34.94 -31.91
CA PRO A 281 1.44 34.91 -31.45
C PRO A 281 1.27 35.56 -30.07
N LYS A 282 0.17 36.33 -30.02
CA LYS A 282 -0.27 37.16 -28.91
C LYS A 282 -0.82 36.35 -27.75
N THR A 283 -0.49 36.78 -26.54
CA THR A 283 -1.09 36.45 -25.24
C THR A 283 -2.55 36.90 -25.17
N PRO A 284 -3.49 36.12 -24.63
CA PRO A 284 -4.83 36.61 -24.32
C PRO A 284 -4.89 37.23 -22.92
N GLU A 285 -5.49 38.41 -22.91
CA GLU A 285 -5.81 39.30 -21.79
C GLU A 285 -7.02 38.78 -20.96
N PRO A 286 -7.11 39.08 -19.65
CA PRO A 286 -8.22 38.64 -18.81
C PRO A 286 -9.43 39.59 -18.91
N PRO A 287 -10.69 39.10 -18.75
CA PRO A 287 -11.86 39.93 -18.89
C PRO A 287 -12.15 40.79 -17.66
N ALA A 288 -12.62 41.98 -17.97
CA ALA A 288 -12.91 43.08 -17.10
C ALA A 288 -14.10 42.88 -16.15
N LYS A 289 -14.01 43.53 -15.00
CA LYS A 289 -15.02 43.72 -13.97
C LYS A 289 -16.22 44.48 -14.53
N ALA A 290 -17.44 43.97 -14.36
CA ALA A 290 -18.67 44.74 -14.47
C ALA A 290 -19.15 45.20 -13.07
N LYS A 291 -19.39 46.48 -12.98
CA LYS A 291 -19.92 47.21 -11.81
C LYS A 291 -21.43 47.05 -11.69
N GLY A 292 -21.87 46.84 -10.50
CA GLY A 292 -22.90 47.56 -9.75
C GLY A 292 -24.29 47.77 -10.31
N SER A 293 -25.30 47.34 -9.56
CA SER A 293 -26.49 48.14 -9.36
C SER A 293 -27.15 47.77 -8.04
N LYS A 294 -27.43 48.82 -7.29
CA LYS A 294 -28.19 48.90 -6.03
C LYS A 294 -29.68 48.73 -6.26
N THR A 295 -30.36 48.35 -5.20
CA THR A 295 -31.70 48.71 -4.67
C THR A 295 -32.44 47.42 -4.33
N GLY A 296 -33.10 47.23 -3.24
CA GLY A 296 -33.60 48.02 -2.16
C GLY A 296 -34.39 47.09 -1.22
N HIS A 297 -34.30 47.33 0.06
CA HIS A 297 -35.18 46.79 1.09
C HIS A 297 -36.55 47.48 0.99
N PRO A 298 -37.71 46.96 1.47
CA PRO A 298 -37.95 46.85 2.91
C PRO A 298 -38.84 45.67 3.38
N ALA A 299 -38.69 45.39 4.64
CA ALA A 299 -39.54 44.93 5.72
C ALA A 299 -41.03 44.56 5.44
N ALA A 300 -41.38 43.38 5.96
CA ALA A 300 -42.44 43.13 6.95
C ALA A 300 -42.23 41.71 7.51
#